data_030240b21053a3092feb8eee30c976ec
#
_entry.id   030240b21053a3092feb8eee30c976ec
#
_cell.length_a   1.000
_cell.length_b   1.000
_cell.length_c   1.000
_cell.angle_alpha   90.00
_cell.angle_beta   90.00
_cell.angle_gamma   90.00
#
_symmetry.space_group_name_H-M   'P 1'
#
loop_
_entity.id
_entity.type
_entity.pdbx_description
1 polymer ?
#
loop_
_entity_poly.entity_id
_entity_poly.type
_entity_poly.pdbx_seq_one_letter_code
_entity_poly.pdbx_strand_id
1 'polypeptide(L)'
;VSAFENSETSYGFFPSPPEISMESVLQHYENMGKYGDFVLYQHSIPWKDFVESVDGESQNRTDIRNQMILARENGLDSIFVVDALNGLNRREFMDLPWGWDANFGNSDVRAAFKNYTLWVVREFQPRYLGLGSEVNTYLDAYPDDAKNYISLYHEVYALVKAEAPETQVFATFQWEDLNNLGPFSAEGRKAY
;
A
#
# COMPACT_ATOMS: atom_id res chain seq x y z
N VAL A 1 3.16 -33.57 9.07
CA VAL A 1 3.27 -32.48 10.06
C VAL A 1 4.70 -31.99 9.93
N SER A 2 4.95 -31.00 9.06
CA SER A 2 6.27 -30.39 8.96
C SER A 2 6.44 -29.43 10.13
N ALA A 3 7.57 -29.58 10.81
CA ALA A 3 8.03 -28.72 11.87
C ALA A 3 8.02 -27.26 11.35
N PHE A 4 7.45 -26.36 12.12
CA PHE A 4 7.76 -24.93 12.00
C PHE A 4 9.23 -24.80 12.36
N GLU A 5 10.09 -24.70 11.36
CA GLU A 5 11.46 -24.25 11.57
C GLU A 5 11.40 -22.90 12.28
N ASN A 6 12.29 -22.67 13.24
CA ASN A 6 12.43 -21.46 14.00
C ASN A 6 12.54 -20.25 13.05
N SER A 7 11.42 -19.66 12.68
CA SER A 7 11.42 -18.34 12.05
C SER A 7 11.76 -17.34 13.15
N GLU A 8 12.91 -16.70 13.07
CA GLU A 8 13.21 -15.55 13.91
C GLU A 8 12.09 -14.53 13.73
N THR A 9 11.62 -13.99 14.86
CA THR A 9 10.59 -12.94 14.82
C THR A 9 11.20 -11.69 14.23
N SER A 10 10.63 -11.18 13.14
CA SER A 10 11.06 -9.91 12.54
C SER A 10 10.23 -8.76 13.07
N TYR A 11 10.87 -7.61 13.28
CA TYR A 11 10.24 -6.40 13.77
C TYR A 11 10.20 -5.34 12.67
N GLY A 12 9.06 -4.65 12.56
CA GLY A 12 8.87 -3.58 11.57
C GLY A 12 8.31 -2.31 12.20
N PHE A 13 8.62 -1.18 11.59
CA PHE A 13 8.22 0.14 12.05
C PHE A 13 7.61 0.96 10.91
N PHE A 14 6.76 1.93 11.27
CA PHE A 14 6.35 2.99 10.34
C PHE A 14 7.42 4.09 10.27
N PRO A 15 7.65 4.70 9.09
CA PRO A 15 8.65 5.75 8.90
C PRO A 15 8.15 7.12 9.36
N SER A 16 7.54 7.19 10.53
CA SER A 16 6.93 8.40 11.08
C SER A 16 7.80 8.97 12.20
N PRO A 17 8.67 9.94 11.91
CA PRO A 17 9.53 10.55 12.91
C PRO A 17 8.69 11.35 13.94
N PRO A 18 9.17 11.52 15.18
CA PRO A 18 8.46 12.27 16.20
C PRO A 18 8.35 13.77 15.90
N GLU A 19 9.25 14.31 15.06
CA GLU A 19 9.25 15.71 14.65
C GLU A 19 9.48 15.85 13.14
N ILE A 20 8.92 16.90 12.55
CA ILE A 20 9.08 17.23 11.12
C ILE A 20 10.38 18.01 10.94
N SER A 21 11.52 17.33 11.07
CA SER A 21 12.86 17.87 10.79
C SER A 21 13.73 16.81 10.12
N MET A 22 14.70 17.24 9.31
CA MET A 22 15.62 16.31 8.67
C MET A 22 16.42 15.50 9.70
N GLU A 23 16.86 16.14 10.78
CA GLU A 23 17.58 15.48 11.85
C GLU A 23 16.73 14.37 12.51
N SER A 24 15.45 14.66 12.80
CA SER A 24 14.53 13.68 13.37
C SER A 24 14.24 12.53 12.41
N VAL A 25 14.12 12.79 11.10
CA VAL A 25 13.98 11.75 10.08
C VAL A 25 15.20 10.83 10.07
N LEU A 26 16.40 11.37 9.96
CA LEU A 26 17.63 10.57 9.91
C LEU A 26 17.82 9.74 11.17
N GLN A 27 17.63 10.35 12.34
CA GLN A 27 17.73 9.64 13.62
C GLN A 27 16.67 8.54 13.76
N HIS A 28 15.45 8.77 13.22
CA HIS A 28 14.40 7.78 13.24
C HIS A 28 14.77 6.55 12.40
N TYR A 29 15.28 6.74 11.17
CA TYR A 29 15.73 5.64 10.32
C TYR A 29 16.93 4.88 10.93
N GLU A 30 17.87 5.57 11.54
CA GLU A 30 18.98 4.94 12.27
C GLU A 30 18.45 4.06 13.41
N ASN A 31 17.51 4.56 14.20
CA ASN A 31 16.89 3.81 15.27
C ASN A 31 16.09 2.59 14.74
N MET A 32 15.33 2.76 13.66
CA MET A 32 14.61 1.63 13.03
C MET A 32 15.57 0.53 12.59
N GLY A 33 16.67 0.89 11.91
CA GLY A 33 17.69 -0.08 11.46
C GLY A 33 18.45 -0.75 12.61
N LYS A 34 18.52 -0.12 13.78
CA LYS A 34 19.15 -0.70 14.97
C LYS A 34 18.28 -1.73 15.68
N TYR A 35 16.95 -1.58 15.62
CA TYR A 35 16.00 -2.36 16.42
C TYR A 35 14.98 -3.16 15.60
N GLY A 36 15.00 -3.04 14.29
CA GLY A 36 14.05 -3.71 13.41
C GLY A 36 14.67 -4.21 12.11
N ASP A 37 13.88 -4.99 11.41
CA ASP A 37 14.23 -5.63 10.15
C ASP A 37 13.50 -4.96 8.97
N PHE A 38 12.34 -4.35 9.24
CA PHE A 38 11.46 -3.81 8.22
C PHE A 38 11.01 -2.38 8.49
N VAL A 39 10.81 -1.63 7.40
CA VAL A 39 10.00 -0.43 7.40
C VAL A 39 8.75 -0.66 6.56
N LEU A 40 7.58 -0.24 7.08
CA LEU A 40 6.32 -0.34 6.38
C LEU A 40 5.94 1.01 5.78
N TYR A 41 5.91 1.08 4.45
CA TYR A 41 5.41 2.21 3.68
C TYR A 41 3.97 1.95 3.25
N GLN A 42 3.08 2.85 3.59
CA GLN A 42 1.71 2.87 3.09
C GLN A 42 1.48 4.21 2.42
N HIS A 43 1.53 4.22 1.11
CA HIS A 43 1.42 5.44 0.32
C HIS A 43 0.13 5.47 -0.49
N SER A 44 -0.53 6.62 -0.48
CA SER A 44 -1.55 6.94 -1.47
C SER A 44 -0.94 7.00 -2.87
N ILE A 45 -1.76 6.75 -3.87
CA ILE A 45 -1.32 6.74 -5.26
C ILE A 45 -1.19 8.18 -5.76
N PRO A 46 -0.04 8.62 -6.30
CA PRO A 46 0.08 9.89 -7.00
C PRO A 46 -0.56 9.79 -8.39
N TRP A 47 -1.90 9.79 -8.45
CA TRP A 47 -2.70 9.44 -9.60
C TRP A 47 -2.25 10.08 -10.92
N LYS A 48 -2.02 11.41 -10.90
CA LYS A 48 -1.63 12.17 -12.09
C LYS A 48 -0.25 11.82 -12.63
N ASP A 49 0.65 11.37 -11.75
CA ASP A 49 2.02 11.03 -12.12
C ASP A 49 2.09 9.68 -12.84
N PHE A 50 1.03 8.86 -12.70
CA PHE A 50 1.05 7.47 -13.16
C PHE A 50 -0.08 7.09 -14.12
N VAL A 51 -1.03 7.99 -14.40
CA VAL A 51 -2.16 7.64 -15.28
C VAL A 51 -1.73 7.32 -16.70
N GLU A 52 -0.72 8.00 -17.24
CA GLU A 52 -0.28 7.85 -18.63
C GLU A 52 0.88 6.85 -18.76
N SER A 53 1.78 6.77 -17.78
CA SER A 53 3.02 5.99 -17.91
C SER A 53 3.58 5.50 -16.58
N VAL A 54 4.28 4.36 -16.63
CA VAL A 54 5.17 3.89 -15.57
C VAL A 54 6.38 4.82 -15.43
N ASP A 55 6.89 5.32 -16.56
CA ASP A 55 8.09 6.15 -16.63
C ASP A 55 7.77 7.64 -16.41
N GLY A 56 8.77 8.40 -15.98
CA GLY A 56 8.67 9.84 -15.76
C GLY A 56 9.35 10.28 -14.46
N GLU A 57 9.44 11.60 -14.27
CA GLU A 57 9.98 12.19 -13.05
C GLU A 57 8.94 13.13 -12.44
N SER A 58 8.84 13.10 -11.11
CA SER A 58 7.99 13.99 -10.33
C SER A 58 8.52 14.14 -8.91
N GLN A 59 8.01 15.13 -8.18
CA GLN A 59 8.39 15.31 -6.78
C GLN A 59 7.98 14.10 -5.94
N ASN A 60 6.79 13.55 -6.15
CA ASN A 60 6.32 12.36 -5.44
C ASN A 60 7.28 11.17 -5.64
N ARG A 61 7.72 10.94 -6.89
CA ARG A 61 8.69 9.86 -7.19
C ARG A 61 10.01 10.08 -6.46
N THR A 62 10.50 11.33 -6.45
CA THR A 62 11.75 11.70 -5.76
C THR A 62 11.61 11.49 -4.26
N ASP A 63 10.51 11.89 -3.66
CA ASP A 63 10.29 11.77 -2.21
C ASP A 63 10.20 10.29 -1.79
N ILE A 64 9.50 9.46 -2.55
CA ILE A 64 9.41 8.02 -2.29
C ILE A 64 10.79 7.36 -2.46
N ARG A 65 11.56 7.70 -3.52
CA ARG A 65 12.93 7.19 -3.69
C ARG A 65 13.83 7.53 -2.51
N ASN A 66 13.77 8.79 -2.03
CA ASN A 66 14.57 9.22 -0.90
C ASN A 66 14.27 8.41 0.37
N GLN A 67 12.99 8.15 0.64
CA GLN A 67 12.58 7.30 1.77
C GLN A 67 13.12 5.86 1.63
N MET A 68 13.03 5.29 0.44
CA MET A 68 13.52 3.93 0.18
C MET A 68 15.05 3.83 0.24
N ILE A 69 15.77 4.88 -0.17
CA ILE A 69 17.23 4.97 -0.01
C ILE A 69 17.60 4.98 1.47
N LEU A 70 16.94 5.81 2.29
CA LEU A 70 17.15 5.87 3.73
C LEU A 70 16.93 4.51 4.41
N ALA A 71 15.86 3.79 4.03
CA ALA A 71 15.61 2.45 4.53
C ALA A 71 16.77 1.50 4.22
N ARG A 72 17.18 1.47 2.97
CA ARG A 72 18.26 0.58 2.50
C ARG A 72 19.61 0.92 3.14
N GLU A 73 19.94 2.20 3.29
CA GLU A 73 21.16 2.65 3.94
C GLU A 73 21.21 2.26 5.43
N ASN A 74 20.06 2.08 6.06
CA ASN A 74 19.93 1.64 7.44
C ASN A 74 19.67 0.11 7.57
N GLY A 75 19.81 -0.66 6.49
CA GLY A 75 19.71 -2.12 6.50
C GLY A 75 18.29 -2.66 6.67
N LEU A 76 17.28 -1.84 6.39
CA LEU A 76 15.87 -2.23 6.51
C LEU A 76 15.35 -2.80 5.18
N ASP A 77 14.69 -3.95 5.25
CA ASP A 77 13.80 -4.42 4.19
C ASP A 77 12.51 -3.59 4.15
N SER A 78 11.83 -3.56 3.01
CA SER A 78 10.60 -2.80 2.88
C SER A 78 9.36 -3.68 2.72
N ILE A 79 8.30 -3.29 3.43
CA ILE A 79 6.92 -3.68 3.16
C ILE A 79 6.28 -2.46 2.51
N PHE A 80 5.82 -2.58 1.28
CA PHE A 80 5.21 -1.45 0.56
C PHE A 80 3.74 -1.72 0.29
N VAL A 81 2.86 -0.81 0.71
CA VAL A 81 1.41 -0.91 0.48
C VAL A 81 0.99 0.20 -0.47
N VAL A 82 0.52 -0.18 -1.65
CA VAL A 82 -0.15 0.72 -2.60
C VAL A 82 -1.58 0.89 -2.12
N ASP A 83 -1.90 2.08 -1.61
CA ASP A 83 -3.19 2.35 -1.00
C ASP A 83 -4.00 3.36 -1.82
N ALA A 84 -5.12 2.91 -2.37
CA ALA A 84 -6.04 3.77 -3.12
C ALA A 84 -7.02 4.49 -2.20
N LEU A 85 -7.19 4.02 -0.96
CA LEU A 85 -8.26 4.43 -0.07
C LEU A 85 -7.77 5.42 1.00
N ASN A 86 -8.68 6.29 1.43
CA ASN A 86 -8.42 7.25 2.49
C ASN A 86 -8.24 6.54 3.85
N GLY A 87 -7.10 6.77 4.49
CA GLY A 87 -6.76 6.17 5.79
C GLY A 87 -7.72 6.52 6.92
N LEU A 88 -8.41 7.66 6.83
CA LEU A 88 -9.40 8.11 7.83
C LEU A 88 -10.81 7.63 7.50
N ASN A 89 -11.11 7.36 6.24
CA ASN A 89 -12.38 6.83 5.77
C ASN A 89 -12.17 5.84 4.62
N ARG A 90 -12.06 4.57 4.95
CA ARG A 90 -11.79 3.49 3.99
C ARG A 90 -12.88 3.28 2.92
N ARG A 91 -13.95 4.05 2.95
CA ARG A 91 -15.01 4.06 1.93
C ARG A 91 -14.77 5.05 0.80
N GLU A 92 -13.72 5.85 0.89
CA GLU A 92 -13.40 6.90 -0.06
C GLU A 92 -12.01 6.67 -0.67
N PHE A 93 -11.86 7.08 -1.93
CA PHE A 93 -10.53 7.15 -2.54
C PHE A 93 -9.75 8.35 -1.96
N MET A 94 -8.43 8.17 -1.81
CA MET A 94 -7.53 9.23 -1.35
C MET A 94 -7.05 10.06 -2.55
N ASP A 95 -7.19 11.38 -2.46
CA ASP A 95 -6.63 12.37 -3.40
C ASP A 95 -6.93 12.12 -4.89
N LEU A 96 -8.08 11.50 -5.19
CA LEU A 96 -8.48 11.23 -6.55
C LEU A 96 -8.63 12.55 -7.34
N PRO A 97 -8.10 12.65 -8.58
CA PRO A 97 -8.23 13.85 -9.39
C PRO A 97 -9.69 14.24 -9.63
N TRP A 98 -9.94 15.55 -9.62
CA TRP A 98 -11.28 16.06 -9.87
C TRP A 98 -11.80 15.59 -11.24
N GLY A 99 -13.04 15.12 -11.24
CA GLY A 99 -13.70 14.62 -12.45
C GLY A 99 -13.49 13.12 -12.74
N TRP A 100 -12.68 12.43 -11.94
CA TRP A 100 -12.56 10.98 -12.03
C TRP A 100 -13.65 10.29 -11.20
N ASP A 101 -14.24 9.24 -11.75
CA ASP A 101 -15.19 8.41 -11.01
C ASP A 101 -14.45 7.57 -9.97
N ALA A 102 -14.87 7.66 -8.72
CA ALA A 102 -14.27 6.99 -7.58
C ALA A 102 -14.69 5.52 -7.51
N ASN A 103 -14.17 4.69 -8.43
CA ASN A 103 -14.37 3.25 -8.46
C ASN A 103 -13.21 2.54 -9.17
N PHE A 104 -13.00 1.27 -8.85
CA PHE A 104 -11.94 0.43 -9.43
C PHE A 104 -12.23 -0.02 -10.88
N GLY A 105 -13.41 0.28 -11.42
CA GLY A 105 -13.76 0.10 -12.83
C GLY A 105 -13.32 1.24 -13.72
N ASN A 106 -13.02 2.42 -13.15
CA ASN A 106 -12.56 3.60 -13.90
C ASN A 106 -11.20 3.29 -14.56
N SER A 107 -11.09 3.57 -15.87
CA SER A 107 -9.89 3.28 -16.67
C SER A 107 -8.65 4.00 -16.18
N ASP A 108 -8.80 5.27 -15.75
CA ASP A 108 -7.69 6.10 -15.28
C ASP A 108 -7.19 5.66 -13.91
N VAL A 109 -8.12 5.29 -13.02
CA VAL A 109 -7.81 4.67 -11.72
C VAL A 109 -7.02 3.38 -11.92
N ARG A 110 -7.48 2.50 -12.81
CA ARG A 110 -6.80 1.23 -13.11
C ARG A 110 -5.43 1.45 -13.72
N ALA A 111 -5.31 2.38 -14.66
CA ALA A 111 -4.03 2.70 -15.31
C ALA A 111 -3.02 3.22 -14.29
N ALA A 112 -3.40 4.23 -13.49
CA ALA A 112 -2.53 4.80 -12.48
C ALA A 112 -2.13 3.77 -11.40
N PHE A 113 -3.06 2.97 -10.92
CA PHE A 113 -2.78 1.90 -9.95
C PHE A 113 -1.75 0.90 -10.49
N LYS A 114 -1.95 0.40 -11.72
CA LYS A 114 -1.03 -0.53 -12.37
C LYS A 114 0.35 0.08 -12.58
N ASN A 115 0.41 1.27 -13.14
CA ASN A 115 1.67 1.94 -13.45
C ASN A 115 2.46 2.27 -12.18
N TYR A 116 1.78 2.78 -11.14
CA TYR A 116 2.42 3.06 -9.85
C TYR A 116 2.98 1.78 -9.21
N THR A 117 2.20 0.72 -9.20
CA THR A 117 2.64 -0.56 -8.64
C THR A 117 3.84 -1.11 -9.40
N LEU A 118 3.83 -1.08 -10.74
CA LEU A 118 4.95 -1.53 -11.57
C LEU A 118 6.20 -0.67 -11.33
N TRP A 119 6.04 0.64 -11.20
CA TRP A 119 7.15 1.52 -10.87
C TRP A 119 7.76 1.16 -9.51
N VAL A 120 6.95 0.97 -8.46
CA VAL A 120 7.42 0.53 -7.14
C VAL A 120 8.21 -0.77 -7.23
N VAL A 121 7.70 -1.74 -7.97
CA VAL A 121 8.36 -3.04 -8.14
C VAL A 121 9.70 -2.90 -8.86
N ARG A 122 9.75 -2.15 -9.96
CA ARG A 122 10.96 -1.95 -10.77
C ARG A 122 12.07 -1.20 -10.03
N GLU A 123 11.68 -0.16 -9.31
CA GLU A 123 12.64 0.69 -8.59
C GLU A 123 13.14 0.06 -7.28
N PHE A 124 12.27 -0.62 -6.54
CA PHE A 124 12.56 -0.98 -5.15
C PHE A 124 12.59 -2.48 -4.87
N GLN A 125 11.92 -3.30 -5.69
CA GLN A 125 11.80 -4.74 -5.49
C GLN A 125 11.45 -5.12 -4.04
N PRO A 126 10.34 -4.58 -3.47
CA PRO A 126 10.00 -4.79 -2.09
C PRO A 126 9.78 -6.27 -1.81
N ARG A 127 10.22 -6.74 -0.64
CA ARG A 127 9.99 -8.13 -0.24
C ARG A 127 8.50 -8.45 -0.10
N TYR A 128 7.72 -7.50 0.42
CA TYR A 128 6.27 -7.60 0.58
C TYR A 128 5.59 -6.41 -0.08
N LEU A 129 4.58 -6.69 -0.90
CA LEU A 129 3.80 -5.67 -1.63
C LEU A 129 2.32 -5.83 -1.37
N GLY A 130 1.72 -4.88 -0.66
CA GLY A 130 0.27 -4.80 -0.47
C GLY A 130 -0.42 -4.09 -1.64
N LEU A 131 -1.50 -4.67 -2.14
CA LEU A 131 -2.34 -4.08 -3.19
C LEU A 131 -3.65 -3.52 -2.63
N GLY A 132 -3.58 -2.91 -1.48
CA GLY A 132 -4.67 -2.27 -0.76
C GLY A 132 -4.62 -2.55 0.73
N SER A 133 -5.12 -1.61 1.51
CA SER A 133 -5.23 -1.69 2.96
C SER A 133 -6.69 -1.65 3.38
N GLU A 134 -7.09 -2.60 4.25
CA GLU A 134 -8.45 -2.69 4.82
C GLU A 134 -9.56 -2.65 3.77
N VAL A 135 -9.32 -3.34 2.65
CA VAL A 135 -10.16 -3.26 1.44
C VAL A 135 -11.60 -3.73 1.66
N ASN A 136 -11.84 -4.60 2.63
CA ASN A 136 -13.18 -5.10 2.94
C ASN A 136 -14.15 -3.98 3.32
N THR A 137 -13.69 -2.93 4.01
CA THR A 137 -14.54 -1.78 4.37
C THR A 137 -15.09 -1.06 3.13
N TYR A 138 -14.26 -0.91 2.08
CA TYR A 138 -14.70 -0.37 0.81
C TYR A 138 -15.66 -1.33 0.09
N LEU A 139 -15.27 -2.61 -0.04
CA LEU A 139 -16.01 -3.61 -0.79
C LEU A 139 -17.40 -3.87 -0.19
N ASP A 140 -17.51 -3.78 1.13
CA ASP A 140 -18.78 -3.86 1.84
C ASP A 140 -19.70 -2.67 1.58
N ALA A 141 -19.11 -1.47 1.44
CA ALA A 141 -19.87 -0.26 1.11
C ALA A 141 -20.29 -0.21 -0.37
N TYR A 142 -19.46 -0.78 -1.26
CA TYR A 142 -19.63 -0.74 -2.71
C TYR A 142 -19.54 -2.15 -3.33
N PRO A 143 -20.48 -3.06 -3.04
CA PRO A 143 -20.40 -4.46 -3.47
C PRO A 143 -20.41 -4.62 -5.00
N ASP A 144 -21.01 -3.69 -5.74
CA ASP A 144 -21.01 -3.70 -7.21
C ASP A 144 -19.61 -3.43 -7.79
N ASP A 145 -18.76 -2.71 -7.07
CA ASP A 145 -17.37 -2.43 -7.49
C ASP A 145 -16.38 -3.52 -7.04
N ALA A 146 -16.80 -4.44 -6.18
CA ALA A 146 -15.95 -5.52 -5.68
C ALA A 146 -15.33 -6.35 -6.81
N LYS A 147 -16.10 -6.66 -7.85
CA LYS A 147 -15.62 -7.39 -9.04
C LYS A 147 -14.52 -6.64 -9.79
N ASN A 148 -14.59 -5.30 -9.82
CA ASN A 148 -13.60 -4.47 -10.49
C ASN A 148 -12.29 -4.44 -9.70
N TYR A 149 -12.35 -4.32 -8.36
CA TYR A 149 -11.17 -4.44 -7.50
C TYR A 149 -10.52 -5.82 -7.64
N ILE A 150 -11.29 -6.91 -7.56
CA ILE A 150 -10.77 -8.28 -7.71
C ILE A 150 -10.10 -8.46 -9.07
N SER A 151 -10.72 -7.96 -10.15
CA SER A 151 -10.13 -7.99 -11.49
C SER A 151 -8.81 -7.21 -11.54
N LEU A 152 -8.78 -6.00 -10.99
CA LEU A 152 -7.56 -5.19 -10.91
C LEU A 152 -6.47 -5.88 -10.10
N TYR A 153 -6.82 -6.45 -8.95
CA TYR A 153 -5.88 -7.21 -8.12
C TYR A 153 -5.22 -8.35 -8.89
N HIS A 154 -6.00 -9.15 -9.62
CA HIS A 154 -5.46 -10.25 -10.43
C HIS A 154 -4.55 -9.78 -11.56
N GLU A 155 -4.94 -8.71 -12.26
CA GLU A 155 -4.10 -8.12 -13.31
C GLU A 155 -2.76 -7.64 -12.74
N VAL A 156 -2.80 -6.88 -11.64
CA VAL A 156 -1.59 -6.33 -11.01
C VAL A 156 -0.73 -7.43 -10.41
N TYR A 157 -1.34 -8.42 -9.76
CA TYR A 157 -0.63 -9.60 -9.25
C TYR A 157 0.18 -10.30 -10.36
N ALA A 158 -0.45 -10.53 -11.51
CA ALA A 158 0.23 -11.17 -12.64
C ALA A 158 1.41 -10.33 -13.16
N LEU A 159 1.22 -9.01 -13.27
CA LEU A 159 2.28 -8.08 -13.67
C LEU A 159 3.45 -8.06 -12.67
N VAL A 160 3.15 -7.99 -11.37
CA VAL A 160 4.18 -8.03 -10.31
C VAL A 160 4.96 -9.33 -10.36
N LYS A 161 4.28 -10.47 -10.49
CA LYS A 161 4.95 -11.78 -10.56
C LYS A 161 5.79 -11.99 -11.81
N ALA A 162 5.47 -11.29 -12.90
CA ALA A 162 6.29 -11.30 -14.13
C ALA A 162 7.57 -10.46 -13.96
N GLU A 163 7.52 -9.33 -13.26
CA GLU A 163 8.66 -8.42 -13.05
C GLU A 163 9.53 -8.83 -11.84
N ALA A 164 8.92 -9.26 -10.74
CA ALA A 164 9.58 -9.62 -9.49
C ALA A 164 8.93 -10.87 -8.87
N PRO A 165 9.26 -12.07 -9.34
CA PRO A 165 8.63 -13.33 -8.89
C PRO A 165 8.77 -13.60 -7.40
N GLU A 166 9.83 -13.10 -6.75
CA GLU A 166 10.10 -13.30 -5.32
C GLU A 166 9.26 -12.38 -4.41
N THR A 167 8.76 -11.25 -4.94
CA THR A 167 7.91 -10.34 -4.15
C THR A 167 6.64 -11.04 -3.66
N GLN A 168 6.40 -11.01 -2.36
CA GLN A 168 5.19 -11.56 -1.74
C GLN A 168 4.06 -10.52 -1.84
N VAL A 169 2.98 -10.87 -2.56
CA VAL A 169 1.85 -9.96 -2.79
C VAL A 169 0.71 -10.29 -1.84
N PHE A 170 0.13 -9.25 -1.21
CA PHE A 170 -0.97 -9.40 -0.25
C PHE A 170 -1.97 -8.24 -0.34
N ALA A 171 -3.08 -8.37 0.41
CA ALA A 171 -3.98 -7.27 0.78
C ALA A 171 -4.31 -7.41 2.26
N THR A 172 -4.65 -6.31 2.93
CA THR A 172 -5.09 -6.36 4.32
C THR A 172 -6.59 -6.15 4.46
N PHE A 173 -7.12 -6.67 5.56
CA PHE A 173 -8.54 -6.61 5.90
C PHE A 173 -8.69 -6.05 7.30
N GLN A 174 -9.66 -5.17 7.49
CA GLN A 174 -10.00 -4.65 8.79
C GLN A 174 -10.69 -5.75 9.62
N TRP A 175 -10.05 -6.13 10.70
CA TRP A 175 -10.45 -7.24 11.56
C TRP A 175 -11.81 -7.01 12.23
N GLU A 176 -12.03 -5.80 12.72
CA GLU A 176 -13.27 -5.41 13.38
C GLU A 176 -14.48 -5.56 12.46
N ASP A 177 -14.33 -5.15 11.19
CA ASP A 177 -15.39 -5.30 10.18
C ASP A 177 -15.67 -6.78 9.87
N LEU A 178 -14.63 -7.60 9.73
CA LEU A 178 -14.77 -9.04 9.49
C LEU A 178 -15.53 -9.74 10.64
N ASN A 179 -15.37 -9.26 11.87
CA ASN A 179 -16.01 -9.83 13.05
C ASN A 179 -17.30 -9.11 13.46
N ASN A 180 -17.79 -8.18 12.64
CA ASN A 180 -18.96 -7.33 12.95
C ASN A 180 -18.83 -6.52 14.26
N LEU A 181 -17.62 -6.14 14.64
CA LEU A 181 -17.33 -5.38 15.86
C LEU A 181 -17.14 -3.89 15.59
N GLY A 182 -16.93 -3.49 14.32
CA GLY A 182 -16.67 -2.13 13.93
C GLY A 182 -17.94 -1.29 13.72
N PRO A 183 -17.78 0.06 13.61
CA PRO A 183 -18.88 0.96 13.29
C PRO A 183 -19.49 0.69 11.90
N PHE A 184 -18.78 -0.03 11.06
CA PHE A 184 -19.19 -0.45 9.71
C PHE A 184 -19.72 -1.90 9.67
N SER A 185 -19.91 -2.53 10.82
CA SER A 185 -20.51 -3.86 10.91
C SER A 185 -21.88 -3.92 10.24
N ALA A 186 -22.35 -5.12 9.90
CA ALA A 186 -23.65 -5.31 9.26
C ALA A 186 -24.81 -4.70 10.09
N GLU A 187 -24.66 -4.63 11.41
CA GLU A 187 -25.62 -3.97 12.30
C GLU A 187 -25.48 -2.45 12.28
N GLY A 188 -24.26 -1.92 12.26
CA GLY A 188 -24.00 -0.50 12.08
C GLY A 188 -24.47 0.03 10.72
N ARG A 189 -24.33 -0.77 9.66
CA ARG A 189 -24.85 -0.42 8.32
C ARG A 189 -26.37 -0.33 8.24
N LYS A 190 -27.09 -1.00 9.12
CA LYS A 190 -28.56 -0.87 9.21
C LYS A 190 -29.02 0.40 9.92
N ALA A 191 -28.09 1.10 10.59
CA ALA A 191 -28.36 2.33 11.34
C ALA A 191 -28.09 3.60 10.52
N TYR A 192 -27.54 3.48 9.30
CA TYR A 192 -27.33 4.52 8.31
C TYR A 192 -28.05 4.15 7.01
#